data_0a76a36a3fc313f60ad139e70f883728
#
_entry.id   0a76a36a3fc313f60ad139e70f883728
#
_cell.length_a   1.000
_cell.length_b   1.000
_cell.length_c   1.000
_cell.angle_alpha   90.00
_cell.angle_beta   90.00
_cell.angle_gamma   90.00
#
_symmetry.space_group_name_H-M   'P 1'
#
loop_
_entity.id
_entity.type
_entity.pdbx_description
1 polymer ?
#
loop_
_entity_poly.entity_id
_entity_poly.type
_entity_poly.pdbx_seq_one_letter_code
_entity_poly.pdbx_strand_id
1 'polypeptide(L)'
;MIRLENVKIRDDIEDDEVLFRACKKYGVDKNDVNDFYIFKKSIDARNKDDIFYNYTVDVSVNKEEKYKRIKHVERICSDIMVDVRRKSGCRPVIVGAGPAGLFAGLVLVNNGMKPIIVEQGKRVEERKRDVDEFINGGKLKVNSNIQFGEGGAGTFSDGKLTSGIHSVYCRNVLEEFVKFGAPEQIKYINKPHIGTDNLIKIISNMRNYIIEKGGEFLFEEKVVDLEFIDNKVTCVITDKRRMDTDTVVLAIGHSARDMFMVLHEKNVKMERKNFSVGVRIEHKQKMINESQYGTKSKLKLPAAEYKLAYHNPETGRSCYTFCMCPGGYVMASSSEEGTIVTNGMSKFARDGENANSAVLVNVVPEDFEGDNPLAGLDFQKDLEKKAFVLGGENYFAPIQRFGDFLENKKTEKIGEIIPTYRPGVKCSNLNEILPDFVASTLKEGIKYFDTKIKGFADDDAILTGVETRSSSPVRIIRNELLQSESVKGLYPCGEGPGYAGGIMSAAVDGIKCAIAILEHE
;
A
#
# COMPACT_ATOMS: atom_id res chain seq x y z
N MET A 1 -29.05 -6.96 15.62
CA MET A 1 -29.25 -6.12 14.40
C MET A 1 -29.62 -7.01 13.22
N ILE A 2 -30.29 -6.48 12.21
CA ILE A 2 -30.65 -7.15 10.96
C ILE A 2 -29.89 -6.53 9.80
N ARG A 3 -29.52 -7.32 8.78
CA ARG A 3 -28.77 -6.87 7.60
C ARG A 3 -29.65 -6.87 6.36
N LEU A 4 -29.82 -5.70 5.75
CA LEU A 4 -30.60 -5.46 4.54
C LEU A 4 -29.64 -5.36 3.34
N GLU A 5 -29.57 -6.41 2.53
CA GLU A 5 -28.57 -6.55 1.45
C GLU A 5 -29.15 -6.16 0.08
N ASN A 6 -28.25 -5.90 -0.89
CA ASN A 6 -28.61 -5.69 -2.30
C ASN A 6 -29.65 -4.58 -2.55
N VAL A 7 -29.57 -3.48 -1.82
CA VAL A 7 -30.45 -2.32 -2.01
C VAL A 7 -29.90 -1.49 -3.19
N LYS A 8 -30.57 -1.61 -4.34
CA LYS A 8 -30.16 -0.95 -5.59
C LYS A 8 -30.69 0.48 -5.66
N ILE A 9 -29.80 1.45 -5.88
CA ILE A 9 -30.13 2.88 -5.92
C ILE A 9 -29.50 3.50 -7.16
N ARG A 10 -30.31 4.20 -7.97
CA ARG A 10 -29.91 4.81 -9.24
C ARG A 10 -29.81 6.35 -9.16
N ASP A 11 -29.83 6.88 -7.98
CA ASP A 11 -29.77 8.31 -7.70
C ASP A 11 -28.70 8.58 -6.65
N ASP A 12 -28.15 9.79 -6.62
CA ASP A 12 -27.34 10.26 -5.49
C ASP A 12 -28.29 10.75 -4.41
N ILE A 13 -28.39 10.00 -3.31
CA ILE A 13 -29.33 10.24 -2.21
C ILE A 13 -28.63 10.17 -0.87
N GLU A 14 -29.21 10.83 0.13
CA GLU A 14 -28.74 10.81 1.52
C GLU A 14 -29.01 9.47 2.21
N ASP A 15 -28.29 9.20 3.29
CA ASP A 15 -28.31 7.92 4.00
C ASP A 15 -29.69 7.57 4.57
N ASP A 16 -30.48 8.57 5.02
CA ASP A 16 -31.87 8.36 5.49
C ASP A 16 -32.80 7.85 4.39
N GLU A 17 -32.60 8.28 3.16
CA GLU A 17 -33.36 7.78 2.00
C GLU A 17 -32.90 6.37 1.60
N VAL A 18 -31.58 6.07 1.77
CA VAL A 18 -31.07 4.70 1.61
C VAL A 18 -31.75 3.77 2.61
N LEU A 19 -31.82 4.17 3.89
CA LEU A 19 -32.53 3.42 4.92
C LEU A 19 -33.99 3.21 4.55
N PHE A 20 -34.69 4.27 4.14
CA PHE A 20 -36.12 4.19 3.75
C PHE A 20 -36.35 3.15 2.65
N ARG A 21 -35.54 3.19 1.58
CA ARG A 21 -35.62 2.22 0.47
C ARG A 21 -35.26 0.81 0.90
N ALA A 22 -34.30 0.66 1.80
CA ALA A 22 -33.92 -0.63 2.38
C ALA A 22 -35.08 -1.23 3.20
N CYS A 23 -35.65 -0.44 4.11
CA CYS A 23 -36.80 -0.85 4.93
C CYS A 23 -38.01 -1.23 4.07
N LYS A 24 -38.34 -0.41 3.06
CA LYS A 24 -39.42 -0.71 2.11
C LYS A 24 -39.22 -2.03 1.37
N LYS A 25 -37.99 -2.29 0.91
CA LYS A 25 -37.66 -3.53 0.20
C LYS A 25 -37.85 -4.77 1.06
N TYR A 26 -37.48 -4.69 2.34
CA TYR A 26 -37.49 -5.83 3.25
C TYR A 26 -38.74 -5.92 4.14
N GLY A 27 -39.68 -4.96 4.02
CA GLY A 27 -40.88 -4.90 4.86
C GLY A 27 -40.58 -4.59 6.33
N VAL A 28 -39.52 -3.80 6.58
CA VAL A 28 -39.16 -3.33 7.92
C VAL A 28 -39.93 -2.04 8.20
N ASP A 29 -40.62 -2.00 9.33
CA ASP A 29 -41.30 -0.81 9.78
C ASP A 29 -40.28 0.23 10.28
N LYS A 30 -40.31 1.45 9.73
CA LYS A 30 -39.37 2.51 10.12
C LYS A 30 -39.49 2.86 11.61
N ASN A 31 -40.69 2.69 12.20
CA ASN A 31 -40.91 2.93 13.63
C ASN A 31 -40.25 1.87 14.53
N ASP A 32 -39.91 0.73 13.98
CA ASP A 32 -39.16 -0.30 14.72
C ASP A 32 -37.64 -0.04 14.68
N VAL A 33 -37.13 0.91 13.88
CA VAL A 33 -35.73 1.22 13.72
C VAL A 33 -35.23 2.13 14.84
N ASN A 34 -34.20 1.69 15.56
CA ASN A 34 -33.53 2.49 16.60
C ASN A 34 -32.29 3.20 16.06
N ASP A 35 -31.49 2.49 15.26
CA ASP A 35 -30.22 2.95 14.72
C ASP A 35 -29.88 2.18 13.45
N PHE A 36 -29.11 2.79 12.57
CA PHE A 36 -28.61 2.12 11.37
C PHE A 36 -27.22 2.60 10.98
N TYR A 37 -26.53 1.81 10.20
CA TYR A 37 -25.34 2.24 9.50
C TYR A 37 -25.20 1.55 8.15
N ILE A 38 -24.58 2.23 7.20
CA ILE A 38 -24.24 1.65 5.91
C ILE A 38 -23.06 0.70 6.12
N PHE A 39 -23.29 -0.58 5.94
CA PHE A 39 -22.25 -1.60 6.05
C PHE A 39 -21.39 -1.67 4.79
N LYS A 40 -22.02 -1.51 3.61
CA LYS A 40 -21.32 -1.56 2.32
C LYS A 40 -22.03 -0.71 1.27
N LYS A 41 -21.22 0.04 0.50
CA LYS A 41 -21.63 0.74 -0.72
C LYS A 41 -20.70 0.34 -1.85
N SER A 42 -21.24 -0.17 -2.95
CA SER A 42 -20.49 -0.56 -4.14
C SER A 42 -21.18 -0.09 -5.41
N ILE A 43 -20.41 0.13 -6.47
CA ILE A 43 -20.94 0.46 -7.81
C ILE A 43 -21.10 -0.85 -8.58
N ASP A 44 -22.25 -1.04 -9.20
CA ASP A 44 -22.48 -2.06 -10.20
C ASP A 44 -22.58 -1.39 -11.58
N ALA A 45 -21.50 -1.51 -12.35
CA ALA A 45 -21.38 -0.96 -13.71
C ALA A 45 -21.19 -2.07 -14.76
N ARG A 46 -21.55 -3.32 -14.44
CA ARG A 46 -21.48 -4.44 -15.40
C ARG A 46 -22.35 -4.20 -16.63
N ASN A 47 -23.48 -3.55 -16.43
CA ASN A 47 -24.29 -2.99 -17.54
C ASN A 47 -24.12 -1.47 -17.55
N LYS A 48 -23.40 -0.94 -18.55
CA LYS A 48 -23.11 0.50 -18.68
C LYS A 48 -24.35 1.36 -18.97
N ASP A 49 -25.43 0.76 -19.44
CA ASP A 49 -26.71 1.43 -19.66
C ASP A 49 -27.60 1.45 -18.39
N ASP A 50 -27.26 0.64 -17.38
CA ASP A 50 -27.98 0.58 -16.09
C ASP A 50 -27.01 0.47 -14.90
N ILE A 51 -26.30 1.56 -14.63
CA ILE A 51 -25.39 1.67 -13.50
C ILE A 51 -26.17 2.05 -12.24
N PHE A 52 -25.84 1.42 -11.10
CA PHE A 52 -26.45 1.73 -9.81
C PHE A 52 -25.47 1.51 -8.66
N TYR A 53 -25.75 2.17 -7.55
CA TYR A 53 -25.13 1.85 -6.27
C TYR A 53 -25.85 0.66 -5.64
N ASN A 54 -25.08 -0.30 -5.14
CA ASN A 54 -25.60 -1.42 -4.37
C ASN A 54 -25.18 -1.27 -2.91
N TYR A 55 -26.18 -1.08 -2.04
CA TYR A 55 -26.00 -0.87 -0.61
C TYR A 55 -26.32 -2.14 0.17
N THR A 56 -25.61 -2.29 1.30
CA THR A 56 -25.96 -3.17 2.41
C THR A 56 -26.06 -2.30 3.65
N VAL A 57 -27.19 -2.40 4.36
CA VAL A 57 -27.49 -1.58 5.54
C VAL A 57 -27.71 -2.50 6.73
N ASP A 58 -27.04 -2.24 7.83
CA ASP A 58 -27.28 -2.91 9.11
C ASP A 58 -28.18 -2.02 9.96
N VAL A 59 -29.25 -2.61 10.49
CA VAL A 59 -30.31 -1.89 11.18
C VAL A 59 -30.55 -2.50 12.56
N SER A 60 -30.50 -1.67 13.59
CA SER A 60 -30.95 -2.03 14.93
C SER A 60 -32.46 -1.85 15.03
N VAL A 61 -33.19 -2.87 15.45
CA VAL A 61 -34.64 -2.86 15.54
C VAL A 61 -35.10 -3.24 16.93
N ASN A 62 -36.25 -2.65 17.39
CA ASN A 62 -36.82 -2.90 18.72
C ASN A 62 -37.27 -4.35 18.93
N LYS A 63 -37.71 -5.05 17.86
CA LYS A 63 -38.30 -6.39 17.91
C LYS A 63 -37.68 -7.28 16.85
N GLU A 64 -36.45 -7.75 17.11
CA GLU A 64 -35.74 -8.62 16.18
C GLU A 64 -36.52 -9.88 15.79
N GLU A 65 -37.32 -10.39 16.72
CA GLU A 65 -38.15 -11.58 16.49
C GLU A 65 -39.18 -11.41 15.35
N LYS A 66 -39.63 -10.17 15.07
CA LYS A 66 -40.51 -9.83 13.95
C LYS A 66 -39.85 -10.08 12.61
N TYR A 67 -38.51 -10.02 12.56
CA TYR A 67 -37.68 -10.05 11.35
C TYR A 67 -36.81 -11.29 11.22
N LYS A 68 -37.26 -12.46 11.74
CA LYS A 68 -36.51 -13.75 11.74
C LYS A 68 -36.05 -14.25 10.37
N ARG A 69 -36.71 -13.78 9.29
CA ARG A 69 -36.34 -14.17 7.91
C ARG A 69 -35.22 -13.32 7.32
N ILE A 70 -34.81 -12.25 7.99
CA ILE A 70 -33.73 -11.36 7.59
C ILE A 70 -32.47 -11.82 8.31
N LYS A 71 -31.33 -11.67 7.67
CA LYS A 71 -30.03 -12.04 8.26
C LYS A 71 -29.76 -11.24 9.52
N HIS A 72 -29.55 -11.92 10.62
CA HIS A 72 -29.12 -11.33 11.88
C HIS A 72 -27.60 -11.17 11.88
N VAL A 73 -27.10 -10.06 12.42
CA VAL A 73 -25.69 -9.72 12.54
C VAL A 73 -25.40 -9.10 13.89
N GLU A 74 -24.20 -9.31 14.39
CA GLU A 74 -23.70 -8.62 15.57
C GLU A 74 -22.91 -7.38 15.18
N ARG A 75 -22.95 -6.35 16.04
CA ARG A 75 -22.09 -5.18 15.86
C ARG A 75 -20.65 -5.59 16.13
N ILE A 76 -19.77 -5.35 15.18
CA ILE A 76 -18.34 -5.65 15.35
C ILE A 76 -17.78 -4.64 16.36
N CYS A 77 -17.21 -5.17 17.47
CA CYS A 77 -16.46 -4.34 18.40
C CYS A 77 -15.10 -3.99 17.79
N SER A 78 -14.71 -2.73 17.88
CA SER A 78 -13.45 -2.24 17.28
C SER A 78 -12.27 -2.27 18.26
N ASP A 79 -12.50 -2.45 19.56
CA ASP A 79 -11.43 -2.41 20.54
C ASP A 79 -10.66 -3.75 20.57
N ILE A 80 -9.35 -3.66 20.33
CA ILE A 80 -8.43 -4.80 20.48
C ILE A 80 -7.96 -4.83 21.93
N MET A 81 -8.76 -5.47 22.76
CA MET A 81 -8.37 -5.79 24.15
C MET A 81 -7.72 -7.16 24.18
N VAL A 82 -6.52 -7.23 24.74
CA VAL A 82 -5.73 -8.45 24.84
C VAL A 82 -5.54 -8.80 26.31
N ASP A 83 -5.56 -10.09 26.63
CA ASP A 83 -5.16 -10.55 27.96
C ASP A 83 -3.63 -10.42 28.10
N VAL A 84 -3.21 -9.30 28.69
CA VAL A 84 -1.78 -8.96 28.81
C VAL A 84 -1.13 -9.91 29.80
N ARG A 85 -0.33 -10.84 29.31
CA ARG A 85 0.42 -11.81 30.12
C ARG A 85 1.86 -11.40 30.39
N ARG A 86 2.37 -10.46 29.56
CA ARG A 86 3.73 -9.96 29.72
C ARG A 86 3.93 -9.36 31.13
N LYS A 87 4.78 -9.99 31.91
CA LYS A 87 5.28 -9.46 33.18
C LYS A 87 6.47 -8.57 32.85
N SER A 88 6.61 -7.43 33.46
CA SER A 88 7.65 -6.41 33.26
C SER A 88 8.91 -6.84 32.49
N GLY A 89 9.26 -6.12 31.46
CA GLY A 89 10.46 -6.27 30.65
C GLY A 89 10.98 -4.90 30.21
N CYS A 90 12.02 -4.89 29.37
CA CYS A 90 12.48 -3.67 28.71
C CYS A 90 11.38 -3.12 27.80
N ARG A 91 11.45 -1.82 27.52
CA ARG A 91 10.53 -1.17 26.56
C ARG A 91 10.71 -1.83 25.20
N PRO A 92 9.63 -2.28 24.51
CA PRO A 92 9.74 -2.76 23.14
C PRO A 92 10.26 -1.67 22.21
N VAL A 93 11.15 -2.03 21.30
CA VAL A 93 11.63 -1.13 20.25
C VAL A 93 10.96 -1.52 18.93
N ILE A 94 10.34 -0.55 18.26
CA ILE A 94 9.73 -0.70 16.93
C ILE A 94 10.64 0.01 15.94
N VAL A 95 11.18 -0.72 14.97
CA VAL A 95 12.06 -0.18 13.94
C VAL A 95 11.24 0.12 12.68
N GLY A 96 11.02 1.40 12.44
CA GLY A 96 10.22 1.93 11.33
C GLY A 96 8.82 2.41 11.76
N ALA A 97 8.48 3.63 11.34
CA ALA A 97 7.20 4.29 11.58
C ALA A 97 6.23 4.19 10.38
N GLY A 98 6.30 3.13 9.59
CA GLY A 98 5.33 2.79 8.55
C GLY A 98 4.03 2.22 9.13
N PRO A 99 3.05 1.79 8.29
CA PRO A 99 1.77 1.27 8.78
C PRO A 99 1.92 0.13 9.79
N ALA A 100 2.85 -0.80 9.56
CA ALA A 100 3.11 -1.91 10.48
C ALA A 100 3.57 -1.41 11.86
N GLY A 101 4.57 -0.51 11.90
CA GLY A 101 5.11 0.02 13.15
C GLY A 101 4.12 0.91 13.89
N LEU A 102 3.36 1.76 13.19
CA LEU A 102 2.34 2.62 13.79
C LEU A 102 1.21 1.81 14.44
N PHE A 103 0.69 0.79 13.74
CA PHE A 103 -0.38 -0.05 14.29
C PHE A 103 0.11 -0.98 15.40
N ALA A 104 1.35 -1.47 15.33
CA ALA A 104 1.97 -2.16 16.47
C ALA A 104 2.08 -1.23 17.68
N GLY A 105 2.56 0.00 17.47
CA GLY A 105 2.64 1.02 18.50
C GLY A 105 1.30 1.34 19.15
N LEU A 106 0.22 1.51 18.35
CA LEU A 106 -1.14 1.77 18.84
C LEU A 106 -1.64 0.63 19.74
N VAL A 107 -1.49 -0.63 19.31
CA VAL A 107 -1.93 -1.78 20.12
C VAL A 107 -1.14 -1.85 21.43
N LEU A 108 0.17 -1.65 21.39
CA LEU A 108 1.01 -1.70 22.59
C LEU A 108 0.65 -0.59 23.60
N VAL A 109 0.47 0.67 23.14
CA VAL A 109 0.12 1.76 24.07
C VAL A 109 -1.29 1.62 24.64
N ASN A 110 -2.25 1.11 23.84
CA ASN A 110 -3.61 0.86 24.31
C ASN A 110 -3.68 -0.24 25.37
N ASN A 111 -2.68 -1.12 25.42
CA ASN A 111 -2.54 -2.16 26.42
C ASN A 111 -1.48 -1.82 27.50
N GLY A 112 -1.16 -0.55 27.70
CA GLY A 112 -0.34 -0.04 28.81
C GLY A 112 1.17 -0.12 28.61
N MET A 113 1.66 -0.58 27.46
CA MET A 113 3.10 -0.60 27.16
C MET A 113 3.58 0.77 26.66
N LYS A 114 4.88 1.00 26.74
CA LYS A 114 5.52 2.27 26.35
C LYS A 114 6.60 2.01 25.27
N PRO A 115 6.23 1.67 24.02
CA PRO A 115 7.21 1.36 22.99
C PRO A 115 8.06 2.59 22.62
N ILE A 116 9.27 2.32 22.10
CA ILE A 116 10.12 3.30 21.45
C ILE A 116 10.04 3.02 19.93
N ILE A 117 9.58 3.97 19.15
CA ILE A 117 9.49 3.87 17.68
C ILE A 117 10.65 4.66 17.09
N VAL A 118 11.53 3.96 16.37
CA VAL A 118 12.73 4.54 15.73
C VAL A 118 12.46 4.66 14.23
N GLU A 119 12.60 5.88 13.70
CA GLU A 119 12.42 6.17 12.27
C GLU A 119 13.62 6.95 11.74
N GLN A 120 14.24 6.42 10.68
CA GLN A 120 15.43 7.06 10.10
C GLN A 120 15.12 8.38 9.42
N GLY A 121 13.89 8.56 8.95
CA GLY A 121 13.47 9.79 8.29
C GLY A 121 12.80 10.77 9.24
N LYS A 122 12.28 11.83 8.64
CA LYS A 122 11.65 12.93 9.36
C LYS A 122 10.18 12.66 9.68
N ARG A 123 9.63 13.52 10.54
CA ARG A 123 8.19 13.62 10.76
C ARG A 123 7.47 13.90 9.45
N VAL A 124 6.24 13.44 9.32
CA VAL A 124 5.50 13.49 8.06
C VAL A 124 5.35 14.91 7.47
N GLU A 125 5.24 15.91 8.32
CA GLU A 125 5.12 17.33 7.91
C GLU A 125 6.44 17.87 7.29
N GLU A 126 7.58 17.49 7.86
CA GLU A 126 8.91 17.86 7.37
C GLU A 126 9.30 17.03 6.15
N ARG A 127 9.00 15.73 6.20
CA ARG A 127 9.18 14.80 5.10
C ARG A 127 8.46 15.27 3.84
N LYS A 128 7.22 15.80 3.97
CA LYS A 128 6.50 16.38 2.85
C LYS A 128 7.30 17.47 2.15
N ARG A 129 7.96 18.34 2.91
CA ARG A 129 8.83 19.40 2.35
C ARG A 129 10.01 18.82 1.59
N ASP A 130 10.65 17.77 2.13
CA ASP A 130 11.78 17.10 1.48
C ASP A 130 11.36 16.44 0.16
N VAL A 131 10.17 15.81 0.13
CA VAL A 131 9.58 15.23 -1.09
C VAL A 131 9.23 16.34 -2.10
N ASP A 132 8.58 17.42 -1.65
CA ASP A 132 8.22 18.56 -2.51
C ASP A 132 9.49 19.21 -3.10
N GLU A 133 10.56 19.36 -2.32
CA GLU A 133 11.85 19.88 -2.80
C GLU A 133 12.43 18.99 -3.90
N PHE A 134 12.46 17.66 -3.68
CA PHE A 134 13.02 16.72 -4.64
C PHE A 134 12.25 16.69 -5.96
N ILE A 135 10.92 16.62 -5.93
CA ILE A 135 10.10 16.61 -7.15
C ILE A 135 10.11 17.93 -7.92
N ASN A 136 10.58 19.01 -7.31
CA ASN A 136 10.80 20.31 -7.96
C ASN A 136 12.27 20.54 -8.38
N GLY A 137 13.06 19.47 -8.46
CA GLY A 137 14.43 19.51 -8.97
C GLY A 137 15.51 19.74 -7.90
N GLY A 138 15.16 19.65 -6.63
CA GLY A 138 16.11 19.67 -5.52
C GLY A 138 16.84 18.33 -5.35
N LYS A 139 17.69 18.24 -4.33
CA LYS A 139 18.49 17.05 -4.04
C LYS A 139 17.65 15.95 -3.37
N LEU A 140 17.93 14.70 -3.73
CA LEU A 140 17.42 13.55 -3.00
C LEU A 140 17.99 13.53 -1.57
N LYS A 141 17.11 13.38 -0.57
CA LYS A 141 17.48 13.13 0.82
C LYS A 141 17.29 11.64 1.10
N VAL A 142 18.40 10.91 1.19
CA VAL A 142 18.39 9.43 1.26
C VAL A 142 17.63 8.88 2.48
N ASN A 143 17.57 9.64 3.57
CA ASN A 143 16.86 9.23 4.80
C ASN A 143 15.44 9.83 4.91
N SER A 144 15.04 10.77 4.04
CA SER A 144 13.72 11.42 4.10
C SER A 144 13.18 11.64 2.69
N ASN A 145 12.35 10.73 2.19
CA ASN A 145 11.86 10.67 0.82
C ASN A 145 10.54 9.89 0.74
N ILE A 146 10.12 9.42 -0.43
CA ILE A 146 8.88 8.64 -0.60
C ILE A 146 8.96 7.27 0.09
N GLN A 147 10.13 6.69 0.27
CA GLN A 147 10.28 5.38 0.92
C GLN A 147 10.47 5.50 2.43
N PHE A 148 11.26 6.47 2.89
CA PHE A 148 11.67 6.63 4.27
C PHE A 148 11.08 7.88 4.92
N GLY A 149 10.73 7.75 6.18
CA GLY A 149 10.09 8.76 7.02
C GLY A 149 8.75 8.29 7.57
N GLU A 150 8.23 9.07 8.51
CA GLU A 150 6.99 8.76 9.21
C GLU A 150 5.83 8.44 8.26
N GLY A 151 5.11 7.36 8.54
CA GLY A 151 4.03 6.83 7.74
C GLY A 151 4.47 5.88 6.61
N GLY A 152 5.80 5.72 6.38
CA GLY A 152 6.37 4.85 5.36
C GLY A 152 5.97 5.23 3.92
N ALA A 153 6.23 4.36 2.95
CA ALA A 153 5.92 4.59 1.53
C ALA A 153 4.42 4.81 1.26
N GLY A 154 3.54 4.25 2.10
CA GLY A 154 2.09 4.39 1.98
C GLY A 154 1.58 5.82 2.05
N THR A 155 2.27 6.72 2.75
CA THR A 155 1.88 8.13 2.92
C THR A 155 1.79 8.89 1.59
N PHE A 156 2.72 8.60 0.67
CA PHE A 156 2.77 9.23 -0.66
C PHE A 156 2.26 8.28 -1.74
N SER A 157 1.08 7.72 -1.53
CA SER A 157 0.37 6.83 -2.45
C SER A 157 -1.09 7.27 -2.61
N ASP A 158 -1.89 6.51 -3.35
CA ASP A 158 -3.35 6.69 -3.39
C ASP A 158 -4.02 6.39 -2.02
N GLY A 159 -3.29 5.73 -1.12
CA GLY A 159 -3.86 5.37 0.18
C GLY A 159 -4.93 4.29 0.12
N LYS A 160 -4.84 3.35 -0.84
CA LYS A 160 -5.77 2.24 -0.95
C LYS A 160 -5.77 1.37 0.30
N LEU A 161 -6.97 1.07 0.78
CA LEU A 161 -7.19 0.19 1.92
C LEU A 161 -7.78 -1.17 1.53
N THR A 162 -7.91 -1.44 0.23
CA THR A 162 -8.29 -2.77 -0.25
C THR A 162 -7.11 -3.73 -0.14
N SER A 163 -7.37 -4.91 0.38
CA SER A 163 -6.37 -5.96 0.57
C SER A 163 -6.95 -7.32 0.17
N GLY A 164 -6.08 -8.25 -0.23
CA GLY A 164 -6.44 -9.65 -0.45
C GLY A 164 -6.51 -10.48 0.84
N ILE A 165 -6.19 -9.89 1.99
CA ILE A 165 -6.25 -10.61 3.27
C ILE A 165 -7.68 -10.64 3.84
N HIS A 166 -8.03 -11.78 4.43
CA HIS A 166 -9.26 -11.94 5.20
C HIS A 166 -8.90 -11.97 6.68
N SER A 167 -9.09 -10.84 7.38
CA SER A 167 -8.79 -10.72 8.81
C SER A 167 -9.85 -9.87 9.50
N VAL A 168 -10.21 -10.25 10.71
CA VAL A 168 -11.11 -9.45 11.57
C VAL A 168 -10.51 -8.07 11.85
N TYR A 169 -9.18 -7.97 11.92
CA TYR A 169 -8.46 -6.72 12.17
C TYR A 169 -8.54 -5.70 11.02
N CYS A 170 -8.96 -6.09 9.81
CA CYS A 170 -9.17 -5.11 8.73
C CYS A 170 -10.19 -4.04 9.13
N ARG A 171 -11.23 -4.42 9.86
CA ARG A 171 -12.23 -3.47 10.36
C ARG A 171 -11.63 -2.52 11.41
N ASN A 172 -10.82 -3.06 12.33
CA ASN A 172 -10.12 -2.25 13.34
C ASN A 172 -9.22 -1.19 12.70
N VAL A 173 -8.49 -1.55 11.63
CA VAL A 173 -7.65 -0.61 10.88
C VAL A 173 -8.48 0.55 10.30
N LEU A 174 -9.65 0.26 9.71
CA LEU A 174 -10.55 1.31 9.18
C LEU A 174 -11.10 2.22 10.29
N GLU A 175 -11.50 1.64 11.41
CA GLU A 175 -12.03 2.39 12.57
C GLU A 175 -10.95 3.30 13.19
N GLU A 176 -9.71 2.79 13.35
CA GLU A 176 -8.60 3.61 13.84
C GLU A 176 -8.28 4.74 12.85
N PHE A 177 -8.23 4.50 11.54
CA PHE A 177 -8.04 5.59 10.59
C PHE A 177 -9.12 6.67 10.69
N VAL A 178 -10.39 6.29 10.85
CA VAL A 178 -11.49 7.25 11.05
C VAL A 178 -11.33 8.01 12.36
N LYS A 179 -11.01 7.34 13.45
CA LYS A 179 -10.72 7.95 14.76
C LYS A 179 -9.63 9.03 14.65
N PHE A 180 -8.63 8.82 13.80
CA PHE A 180 -7.55 9.78 13.54
C PHE A 180 -7.83 10.77 12.42
N GLY A 181 -9.04 10.80 11.87
CA GLY A 181 -9.53 11.86 10.97
C GLY A 181 -9.66 11.45 9.50
N ALA A 182 -9.66 10.15 9.19
CA ALA A 182 -10.05 9.70 7.86
C ALA A 182 -11.56 9.91 7.64
N PRO A 183 -11.99 10.11 6.38
CA PRO A 183 -13.41 10.20 6.06
C PRO A 183 -14.18 8.94 6.47
N GLU A 184 -15.34 9.11 7.11
CA GLU A 184 -16.19 8.02 7.61
C GLU A 184 -16.52 6.98 6.54
N GLN A 185 -16.68 7.43 5.31
CA GLN A 185 -17.02 6.59 4.17
C GLN A 185 -16.04 5.45 3.87
N ILE A 186 -14.78 5.52 4.35
CA ILE A 186 -13.82 4.42 4.15
C ILE A 186 -14.28 3.12 4.82
N LYS A 187 -15.14 3.20 5.83
CA LYS A 187 -15.67 2.03 6.55
C LYS A 187 -16.66 1.21 5.73
N TYR A 188 -17.28 1.81 4.70
CA TYR A 188 -18.35 1.15 3.96
C TYR A 188 -18.20 1.17 2.43
N ILE A 189 -17.38 2.04 1.86
CA ILE A 189 -17.09 1.99 0.43
C ILE A 189 -16.33 0.70 0.10
N ASN A 190 -16.75 -0.01 -0.95
CA ASN A 190 -16.19 -1.31 -1.32
C ASN A 190 -14.68 -1.27 -1.66
N LYS A 191 -14.19 -0.14 -2.19
CA LYS A 191 -12.79 0.10 -2.49
C LYS A 191 -12.32 1.41 -1.83
N PRO A 192 -12.13 1.39 -0.50
CA PRO A 192 -11.79 2.58 0.24
C PRO A 192 -10.35 3.05 -0.06
N HIS A 193 -10.19 4.38 -0.10
CA HIS A 193 -8.90 5.05 -0.19
C HIS A 193 -8.91 6.30 0.68
N ILE A 194 -7.74 6.77 1.06
CA ILE A 194 -7.59 7.94 1.93
C ILE A 194 -7.04 9.15 1.16
N GLY A 195 -6.17 8.92 0.18
CA GLY A 195 -5.42 9.97 -0.51
C GLY A 195 -4.21 10.45 0.30
N THR A 196 -3.17 10.87 -0.40
CA THR A 196 -1.93 11.34 0.24
C THR A 196 -2.13 12.58 1.10
N ASP A 197 -3.05 13.47 0.72
CA ASP A 197 -3.40 14.71 1.41
C ASP A 197 -3.99 14.46 2.82
N ASN A 198 -4.87 13.49 2.96
CA ASN A 198 -5.46 13.10 4.25
C ASN A 198 -4.48 12.27 5.10
N LEU A 199 -3.69 11.39 4.48
CA LEU A 199 -2.77 10.50 5.21
C LEU A 199 -1.78 11.28 6.07
N ILE A 200 -1.25 12.41 5.60
CA ILE A 200 -0.34 13.26 6.36
C ILE A 200 -0.92 13.66 7.72
N LYS A 201 -2.17 14.14 7.72
CA LYS A 201 -2.87 14.55 8.95
C LYS A 201 -3.16 13.38 9.87
N ILE A 202 -3.62 12.27 9.31
CA ILE A 202 -3.98 11.07 10.06
C ILE A 202 -2.76 10.50 10.78
N ILE A 203 -1.63 10.37 10.08
CA ILE A 203 -0.38 9.85 10.62
C ILE A 203 0.14 10.73 11.75
N SER A 204 0.08 12.07 11.58
CA SER A 204 0.43 13.02 12.63
C SER A 204 -0.44 12.84 13.88
N ASN A 205 -1.75 12.65 13.71
CA ASN A 205 -2.68 12.40 14.81
C ASN A 205 -2.39 11.07 15.53
N MET A 206 -2.08 10.00 14.76
CA MET A 206 -1.68 8.69 15.32
C MET A 206 -0.42 8.82 16.18
N ARG A 207 0.63 9.49 15.68
CA ARG A 207 1.85 9.79 16.43
C ARG A 207 1.54 10.49 17.75
N ASN A 208 0.79 11.58 17.70
CA ASN A 208 0.48 12.37 18.87
C ASN A 208 -0.27 11.55 19.94
N TYR A 209 -1.21 10.71 19.53
CA TYR A 209 -1.90 9.79 20.41
C TYR A 209 -0.96 8.76 21.06
N ILE A 210 -0.05 8.16 20.28
CA ILE A 210 0.93 7.19 20.82
C ILE A 210 1.81 7.87 21.87
N ILE A 211 2.26 9.13 21.62
CA ILE A 211 3.07 9.91 22.56
C ILE A 211 2.26 10.21 23.84
N GLU A 212 1.02 10.66 23.70
CA GLU A 212 0.12 10.94 24.83
C GLU A 212 -0.06 9.72 25.73
N LYS A 213 -0.10 8.53 25.15
CA LYS A 213 -0.19 7.25 25.87
C LYS A 213 1.15 6.74 26.44
N GLY A 214 2.24 7.50 26.28
CA GLY A 214 3.56 7.20 26.84
C GLY A 214 4.52 6.46 25.91
N GLY A 215 4.18 6.30 24.63
CA GLY A 215 5.12 5.89 23.59
C GLY A 215 6.11 7.01 23.27
N GLU A 216 7.21 6.67 22.61
CA GLU A 216 8.26 7.60 22.23
C GLU A 216 8.62 7.44 20.76
N PHE A 217 8.90 8.55 20.07
CA PHE A 217 9.38 8.54 18.69
C PHE A 217 10.77 9.16 18.60
N LEU A 218 11.70 8.43 17.98
CA LEU A 218 13.04 8.89 17.65
C LEU A 218 13.12 9.05 16.14
N PHE A 219 13.01 10.30 15.68
CA PHE A 219 13.11 10.64 14.25
C PHE A 219 14.54 11.02 13.87
N GLU A 220 14.84 10.91 12.55
CA GLU A 220 16.17 11.17 12.01
C GLU A 220 17.23 10.32 12.75
N GLU A 221 16.83 9.12 13.16
CA GLU A 221 17.66 8.18 13.88
C GLU A 221 17.57 6.80 13.22
N LYS A 222 18.69 6.34 12.71
CA LYS A 222 18.77 5.12 11.91
C LYS A 222 19.26 3.96 12.76
N VAL A 223 18.50 2.87 12.79
CA VAL A 223 19.01 1.61 13.35
C VAL A 223 20.08 1.08 12.39
N VAL A 224 21.27 0.87 12.92
CA VAL A 224 22.44 0.41 12.16
C VAL A 224 22.87 -1.00 12.54
N ASP A 225 22.47 -1.47 13.73
CA ASP A 225 22.80 -2.82 14.19
C ASP A 225 21.81 -3.34 15.24
N LEU A 226 21.79 -4.66 15.43
CA LEU A 226 21.06 -5.35 16.49
C LEU A 226 22.05 -6.30 17.20
N GLU A 227 22.02 -6.33 18.53
CA GLU A 227 22.83 -7.29 19.27
C GLU A 227 21.99 -8.48 19.76
N PHE A 228 22.59 -9.64 19.62
CA PHE A 228 22.01 -10.91 20.05
C PHE A 228 22.98 -11.64 20.98
N ILE A 229 22.49 -12.12 22.11
CA ILE A 229 23.22 -13.02 23.01
C ILE A 229 22.39 -14.32 23.11
N ASP A 230 23.02 -15.45 22.88
CA ASP A 230 22.36 -16.77 22.90
C ASP A 230 21.09 -16.80 22.01
N ASN A 231 21.16 -16.22 20.81
CA ASN A 231 20.07 -16.09 19.86
C ASN A 231 18.84 -15.33 20.42
N LYS A 232 19.06 -14.38 21.32
CA LYS A 232 18.02 -13.48 21.86
C LYS A 232 18.42 -12.04 21.62
N VAL A 233 17.45 -11.20 21.30
CA VAL A 233 17.65 -9.75 21.22
C VAL A 233 18.07 -9.22 22.59
N THR A 234 19.08 -8.37 22.63
CA THR A 234 19.54 -7.71 23.85
C THR A 234 19.69 -6.21 23.69
N CYS A 235 19.93 -5.71 22.46
CA CYS A 235 20.13 -4.29 22.24
C CYS A 235 19.81 -3.91 20.77
N VAL A 236 19.26 -2.74 20.60
CA VAL A 236 19.17 -2.02 19.32
C VAL A 236 20.22 -0.92 19.30
N ILE A 237 21.01 -0.87 18.24
CA ILE A 237 22.03 0.16 18.03
C ILE A 237 21.60 1.08 16.90
N THR A 238 21.53 2.36 17.19
CA THR A 238 21.30 3.40 16.19
C THR A 238 22.61 4.14 15.89
N ASP A 239 22.56 5.01 14.90
CA ASP A 239 23.67 5.96 14.61
C ASP A 239 23.90 6.99 15.73
N LYS A 240 23.04 7.04 16.76
CA LYS A 240 23.11 8.02 17.86
C LYS A 240 23.23 7.39 19.26
N ARG A 241 22.73 6.17 19.44
CA ARG A 241 22.68 5.56 20.79
C ARG A 241 22.54 4.05 20.77
N ARG A 242 22.67 3.46 21.96
CA ARG A 242 22.34 2.07 22.25
C ARG A 242 21.08 2.03 23.12
N MET A 243 20.21 1.07 22.87
CA MET A 243 18.96 0.86 23.61
C MET A 243 18.83 -0.61 23.99
N ASP A 244 18.95 -0.90 25.27
CA ASP A 244 18.72 -2.26 25.78
C ASP A 244 17.24 -2.62 25.65
N THR A 245 16.97 -3.74 25.04
CA THR A 245 15.62 -4.29 24.88
C THR A 245 15.68 -5.79 24.62
N ASP A 246 14.66 -6.50 25.08
CA ASP A 246 14.44 -7.91 24.81
C ASP A 246 13.46 -8.16 23.65
N THR A 247 12.87 -7.09 23.10
CA THR A 247 11.78 -7.17 22.12
C THR A 247 11.92 -6.11 21.05
N VAL A 248 12.02 -6.55 19.78
CA VAL A 248 12.12 -5.70 18.60
C VAL A 248 11.06 -6.07 17.58
N VAL A 249 10.20 -5.11 17.22
CA VAL A 249 9.32 -5.20 16.04
C VAL A 249 10.07 -4.62 14.83
N LEU A 250 10.43 -5.48 13.88
CA LEU A 250 11.22 -5.11 12.71
C LEU A 250 10.30 -4.73 11.55
N ALA A 251 9.86 -3.46 11.52
CA ALA A 251 8.89 -2.90 10.56
C ALA A 251 9.56 -1.99 9.50
N ILE A 252 10.73 -2.39 9.00
CA ILE A 252 11.68 -1.59 8.21
C ILE A 252 11.23 -1.25 6.77
N GLY A 253 10.17 -1.89 6.26
CA GLY A 253 9.78 -1.78 4.85
C GLY A 253 10.77 -2.46 3.90
N HIS A 254 10.39 -2.55 2.62
CA HIS A 254 11.19 -3.29 1.62
C HIS A 254 12.42 -2.53 1.09
N SER A 255 12.53 -1.23 1.38
CA SER A 255 13.61 -0.38 0.87
C SER A 255 14.84 -0.27 1.78
N ALA A 256 14.79 -0.80 3.01
CA ALA A 256 15.89 -0.78 3.99
C ALA A 256 16.95 -1.86 3.68
N ARG A 257 17.59 -1.75 2.50
CA ARG A 257 18.54 -2.75 1.97
C ARG A 257 19.74 -2.99 2.88
N ASP A 258 20.25 -1.95 3.50
CA ASP A 258 21.34 -2.01 4.46
C ASP A 258 20.99 -2.85 5.71
N MET A 259 19.76 -2.72 6.23
CA MET A 259 19.34 -3.55 7.36
C MET A 259 19.20 -5.03 6.98
N PHE A 260 18.78 -5.35 5.75
CA PHE A 260 18.81 -6.75 5.28
C PHE A 260 20.24 -7.31 5.24
N MET A 261 21.23 -6.51 4.85
CA MET A 261 22.64 -6.92 4.89
C MET A 261 23.11 -7.20 6.32
N VAL A 262 22.83 -6.28 7.25
CA VAL A 262 23.17 -6.47 8.69
C VAL A 262 22.55 -7.75 9.24
N LEU A 263 21.27 -7.99 8.97
CA LEU A 263 20.56 -9.19 9.44
C LEU A 263 21.15 -10.48 8.81
N HIS A 264 21.52 -10.42 7.54
CA HIS A 264 22.15 -11.55 6.86
C HIS A 264 23.53 -11.89 7.45
N GLU A 265 24.38 -10.88 7.69
CA GLU A 265 25.69 -11.03 8.34
C GLU A 265 25.57 -11.61 9.76
N LYS A 266 24.47 -11.33 10.44
CA LYS A 266 24.16 -11.90 11.77
C LYS A 266 23.44 -13.26 11.73
N ASN A 267 23.38 -13.89 10.56
CA ASN A 267 22.77 -15.20 10.34
C ASN A 267 21.27 -15.26 10.73
N VAL A 268 20.55 -14.13 10.62
CA VAL A 268 19.10 -14.16 10.70
C VAL A 268 18.55 -14.92 9.49
N LYS A 269 17.75 -15.94 9.73
CA LYS A 269 17.24 -16.83 8.69
C LYS A 269 16.37 -16.09 7.68
N MET A 270 16.79 -16.10 6.42
CA MET A 270 16.11 -15.47 5.29
C MET A 270 16.05 -16.39 4.09
N GLU A 271 15.09 -16.14 3.21
CA GLU A 271 14.95 -16.83 1.92
C GLU A 271 14.68 -15.84 0.79
N ARG A 272 15.03 -16.24 -0.42
CA ARG A 272 14.64 -15.54 -1.65
C ARG A 272 13.12 -15.62 -1.81
N LYS A 273 12.49 -14.54 -2.23
CA LYS A 273 11.06 -14.46 -2.44
C LYS A 273 10.76 -13.92 -3.83
N ASN A 274 9.75 -14.47 -4.49
CA ASN A 274 9.23 -13.93 -5.74
C ASN A 274 8.80 -12.47 -5.55
N PHE A 275 9.11 -11.65 -6.55
CA PHE A 275 8.72 -10.25 -6.62
C PHE A 275 8.31 -9.89 -8.05
N SER A 276 8.11 -8.64 -8.36
CA SER A 276 7.77 -8.22 -9.71
C SER A 276 8.39 -6.88 -10.04
N VAL A 277 8.76 -6.72 -11.30
CA VAL A 277 9.33 -5.49 -11.85
C VAL A 277 8.65 -5.11 -13.16
N GLY A 278 8.74 -3.84 -13.54
CA GLY A 278 8.19 -3.36 -14.79
C GLY A 278 8.27 -1.85 -14.91
N VAL A 279 7.18 -1.27 -15.39
CA VAL A 279 7.07 0.15 -15.68
C VAL A 279 5.76 0.71 -15.15
N ARG A 280 5.66 2.03 -15.05
CA ARG A 280 4.38 2.71 -14.84
C ARG A 280 3.79 3.14 -16.17
N ILE A 281 2.51 2.82 -16.40
CA ILE A 281 1.76 3.26 -17.59
C ILE A 281 0.81 4.39 -17.22
N GLU A 282 0.72 5.40 -18.07
CA GLU A 282 -0.23 6.52 -17.95
C GLU A 282 -1.19 6.57 -19.13
N HIS A 283 -2.45 6.85 -18.79
CA HIS A 283 -3.55 7.09 -19.76
C HIS A 283 -4.36 8.30 -19.30
N LYS A 284 -5.16 8.90 -20.20
CA LYS A 284 -6.15 9.89 -19.79
C LYS A 284 -7.21 9.23 -18.89
N GLN A 285 -7.47 9.81 -17.71
CA GLN A 285 -8.50 9.30 -16.78
C GLN A 285 -9.89 9.23 -17.46
N LYS A 286 -10.16 10.18 -18.35
CA LYS A 286 -11.41 10.21 -19.12
C LYS A 286 -11.61 8.91 -19.94
N MET A 287 -10.59 8.43 -20.63
CA MET A 287 -10.64 7.18 -21.40
C MET A 287 -10.99 5.99 -20.48
N ILE A 288 -10.37 5.91 -19.30
CA ILE A 288 -10.66 4.87 -18.32
C ILE A 288 -12.11 4.96 -17.83
N ASN A 289 -12.59 6.18 -17.50
CA ASN A 289 -13.98 6.39 -17.07
C ASN A 289 -14.97 5.93 -18.15
N GLU A 290 -14.77 6.33 -19.39
CA GLU A 290 -15.63 5.96 -20.52
C GLU A 290 -15.60 4.45 -20.78
N SER A 291 -14.43 3.83 -20.66
CA SER A 291 -14.29 2.39 -20.80
C SER A 291 -15.00 1.61 -19.69
N GLN A 292 -14.97 2.09 -18.45
CA GLN A 292 -15.58 1.40 -17.31
C GLN A 292 -17.07 1.70 -17.14
N TYR A 293 -17.47 2.96 -17.33
CA TYR A 293 -18.83 3.42 -17.03
C TYR A 293 -19.67 3.73 -18.27
N GLY A 294 -19.06 3.82 -19.46
CA GLY A 294 -19.72 4.37 -20.64
C GLY A 294 -19.92 5.89 -20.51
N THR A 295 -20.74 6.44 -21.41
CA THR A 295 -20.96 7.90 -21.51
C THR A 295 -22.36 8.34 -21.12
N LYS A 296 -23.26 7.41 -20.77
CA LYS A 296 -24.70 7.67 -20.59
C LYS A 296 -25.16 7.82 -19.13
N SER A 297 -24.32 7.46 -18.16
CA SER A 297 -24.69 7.51 -16.74
C SER A 297 -24.97 8.95 -16.27
N LYS A 298 -26.08 9.13 -15.55
CA LYS A 298 -26.43 10.39 -14.87
C LYS A 298 -25.90 10.45 -13.44
N LEU A 299 -25.39 9.32 -12.90
CA LEU A 299 -24.82 9.26 -11.56
C LEU A 299 -23.48 10.00 -11.50
N LYS A 300 -23.22 10.67 -10.40
CA LYS A 300 -21.90 11.22 -10.08
C LYS A 300 -20.98 10.08 -9.66
N LEU A 301 -20.36 9.43 -10.64
CA LEU A 301 -19.46 8.31 -10.39
C LEU A 301 -18.04 8.79 -10.04
N PRO A 302 -17.32 8.11 -9.14
CA PRO A 302 -15.92 8.41 -8.84
C PRO A 302 -15.02 8.11 -10.05
N ALA A 303 -13.80 8.62 -10.04
CA ALA A 303 -12.80 8.24 -11.02
C ALA A 303 -12.66 6.71 -11.09
N ALA A 304 -12.80 6.17 -12.31
CA ALA A 304 -12.78 4.73 -12.53
C ALA A 304 -11.40 4.14 -12.27
N GLU A 305 -11.38 2.94 -11.72
CA GLU A 305 -10.18 2.16 -11.49
C GLU A 305 -10.25 0.81 -12.18
N TYR A 306 -9.10 0.17 -12.36
CA TYR A 306 -9.01 -1.14 -12.96
C TYR A 306 -8.01 -2.04 -12.21
N LYS A 307 -8.19 -3.35 -12.37
CA LYS A 307 -7.22 -4.38 -11.99
C LYS A 307 -7.23 -5.42 -13.11
N LEU A 308 -6.10 -5.56 -13.79
CA LEU A 308 -5.93 -6.41 -14.96
C LEU A 308 -4.81 -7.41 -14.71
N ALA A 309 -4.94 -8.60 -15.26
CA ALA A 309 -3.93 -9.64 -15.22
C ALA A 309 -3.95 -10.41 -16.54
N TYR A 310 -2.78 -10.77 -17.00
CA TYR A 310 -2.49 -11.62 -18.14
C TYR A 310 -1.55 -12.72 -17.72
N HIS A 311 -1.80 -13.91 -18.17
CA HIS A 311 -0.91 -15.06 -17.99
C HIS A 311 -0.54 -15.58 -19.37
N ASN A 312 0.76 -15.56 -19.67
CA ASN A 312 1.27 -16.11 -20.91
C ASN A 312 1.31 -17.65 -20.80
N PRO A 313 0.55 -18.38 -21.64
CA PRO A 313 0.46 -19.84 -21.55
C PRO A 313 1.72 -20.56 -21.99
N GLU A 314 2.57 -19.91 -22.82
CA GLU A 314 3.78 -20.51 -23.37
C GLU A 314 4.97 -20.42 -22.39
N THR A 315 5.13 -19.25 -21.79
CA THR A 315 6.26 -18.96 -20.88
C THR A 315 5.93 -19.17 -19.40
N GLY A 316 4.64 -19.27 -19.03
CA GLY A 316 4.16 -19.29 -17.65
C GLY A 316 4.30 -17.94 -16.92
N ARG A 317 4.74 -16.88 -17.62
CA ARG A 317 4.89 -15.54 -17.03
C ARG A 317 3.56 -14.84 -16.87
N SER A 318 3.45 -14.05 -15.82
CA SER A 318 2.29 -13.21 -15.58
C SER A 318 2.65 -11.74 -15.72
N CYS A 319 1.77 -10.98 -16.37
CA CYS A 319 1.76 -9.53 -16.41
C CYS A 319 0.50 -9.03 -15.72
N TYR A 320 0.62 -8.05 -14.84
CA TYR A 320 -0.54 -7.53 -14.13
C TYR A 320 -0.41 -6.06 -13.75
N THR A 321 -1.54 -5.40 -13.56
CA THR A 321 -1.58 -4.03 -13.07
C THR A 321 -1.54 -4.00 -11.55
N PHE A 322 -0.74 -3.08 -11.00
CA PHE A 322 -0.58 -2.94 -9.56
C PHE A 322 -0.64 -1.47 -9.15
N CYS A 323 -1.18 -1.20 -7.96
CA CYS A 323 -1.27 0.15 -7.39
C CYS A 323 -1.75 1.20 -8.42
N MET A 324 -2.87 0.89 -9.13
CA MET A 324 -3.49 1.84 -10.07
C MET A 324 -3.97 3.07 -9.30
N CYS A 325 -3.61 4.25 -9.77
CA CYS A 325 -3.89 5.55 -9.16
C CYS A 325 -4.81 6.37 -10.09
N PRO A 326 -6.14 6.36 -9.86
CA PRO A 326 -7.07 7.16 -10.63
C PRO A 326 -6.82 8.65 -10.42
N GLY A 327 -6.91 9.46 -11.50
CA GLY A 327 -6.69 10.90 -11.40
C GLY A 327 -5.40 11.25 -10.64
N GLY A 328 -4.32 10.50 -10.90
CA GLY A 328 -3.11 10.52 -10.11
C GLY A 328 -1.87 10.91 -10.90
N TYR A 329 -0.74 10.79 -10.24
CA TYR A 329 0.58 11.20 -10.72
C TYR A 329 1.59 10.09 -10.56
N VAL A 330 2.53 9.97 -11.50
CA VAL A 330 3.72 9.13 -11.35
C VAL A 330 4.74 9.89 -10.50
N MET A 331 5.32 9.19 -9.50
CA MET A 331 6.18 9.79 -8.49
C MET A 331 7.61 9.27 -8.55
N ALA A 332 8.58 10.17 -8.29
CA ALA A 332 9.98 9.82 -8.10
C ALA A 332 10.19 9.21 -6.71
N SER A 333 10.30 7.88 -6.66
CA SER A 333 10.33 7.10 -5.43
C SER A 333 11.73 6.57 -5.06
N SER A 334 12.78 7.20 -5.60
CA SER A 334 14.17 6.89 -5.28
C SER A 334 14.48 7.12 -3.81
N SER A 335 15.31 6.26 -3.22
CA SER A 335 15.80 6.37 -1.84
C SER A 335 17.31 6.12 -1.73
N GLU A 336 17.96 5.81 -2.83
CA GLU A 336 19.41 5.66 -2.94
C GLU A 336 19.93 6.57 -4.05
N GLU A 337 21.12 7.15 -3.86
CA GLU A 337 21.76 7.97 -4.89
C GLU A 337 22.06 7.16 -6.15
N GLY A 338 21.95 7.78 -7.31
CA GLY A 338 22.22 7.14 -8.59
C GLY A 338 21.23 6.04 -8.98
N THR A 339 20.00 6.09 -8.47
CA THR A 339 18.94 5.14 -8.81
C THR A 339 17.64 5.86 -9.17
N ILE A 340 16.84 5.29 -10.08
CA ILE A 340 15.48 5.71 -10.36
C ILE A 340 14.51 4.61 -10.01
N VAL A 341 13.50 4.97 -9.23
CA VAL A 341 12.34 4.14 -8.90
C VAL A 341 11.08 4.96 -9.09
N THR A 342 10.11 4.40 -9.77
CA THR A 342 8.78 5.02 -9.93
C THR A 342 7.77 4.43 -8.95
N ASN A 343 6.77 5.22 -8.61
CA ASN A 343 5.58 4.81 -7.89
C ASN A 343 4.42 5.71 -8.36
N GLY A 344 3.22 5.52 -7.85
CA GLY A 344 2.08 6.39 -8.14
C GLY A 344 1.40 6.89 -6.88
N MET A 345 0.80 8.07 -6.98
CA MET A 345 -0.05 8.62 -5.93
C MET A 345 -1.29 9.28 -6.50
N SER A 346 -2.32 9.41 -5.68
CA SER A 346 -3.48 10.26 -5.94
C SER A 346 -3.85 11.05 -4.69
N LYS A 347 -4.45 12.22 -4.89
CA LYS A 347 -5.17 12.91 -3.83
C LYS A 347 -6.51 12.20 -3.56
N PHE A 348 -7.14 12.54 -2.46
CA PHE A 348 -8.46 11.98 -2.13
C PHE A 348 -9.51 12.24 -3.23
N ALA A 349 -9.48 13.42 -3.84
CA ALA A 349 -10.41 13.80 -4.90
C ALA A 349 -10.22 13.00 -6.21
N ARG A 350 -9.03 12.44 -6.46
CA ARG A 350 -8.69 11.69 -7.69
C ARG A 350 -9.06 12.47 -8.97
N ASP A 351 -8.77 13.77 -8.97
CA ASP A 351 -9.20 14.75 -9.97
C ASP A 351 -8.10 15.12 -11.00
N GLY A 352 -6.98 14.42 -11.00
CA GLY A 352 -5.93 14.60 -11.98
C GLY A 352 -6.34 14.15 -13.38
N GLU A 353 -5.66 14.67 -14.39
CA GLU A 353 -5.98 14.41 -15.79
C GLU A 353 -5.68 12.96 -16.20
N ASN A 354 -4.60 12.38 -15.65
CA ASN A 354 -4.17 11.03 -16.00
C ASN A 354 -4.58 10.00 -14.93
N ALA A 355 -4.81 8.79 -15.38
CA ALA A 355 -4.77 7.58 -14.59
C ALA A 355 -3.39 6.94 -14.76
N ASN A 356 -2.81 6.37 -13.71
CA ASN A 356 -1.58 5.61 -13.86
C ASN A 356 -1.61 4.29 -13.07
N SER A 357 -0.80 3.33 -13.49
CA SER A 357 -0.67 2.03 -12.84
C SER A 357 0.72 1.45 -13.10
N ALA A 358 1.29 0.76 -12.14
CA ALA A 358 2.36 -0.18 -12.47
C ALA A 358 1.81 -1.28 -13.38
N VAL A 359 2.60 -1.68 -14.37
CA VAL A 359 2.44 -2.90 -15.15
C VAL A 359 3.68 -3.74 -14.89
N LEU A 360 3.48 -4.86 -14.23
CA LEU A 360 4.54 -5.65 -13.63
C LEU A 360 4.56 -7.07 -14.18
N VAL A 361 5.76 -7.62 -14.27
CA VAL A 361 6.03 -9.01 -14.63
C VAL A 361 6.67 -9.70 -13.43
N ASN A 362 6.23 -10.92 -13.13
CA ASN A 362 6.79 -11.71 -12.05
C ASN A 362 8.24 -12.09 -12.32
N VAL A 363 9.04 -11.99 -11.28
CA VAL A 363 10.45 -12.43 -11.20
C VAL A 363 10.54 -13.51 -10.14
N VAL A 364 11.13 -14.62 -10.50
CA VAL A 364 11.33 -15.77 -9.62
C VAL A 364 12.82 -15.95 -9.30
N PRO A 365 13.19 -16.68 -8.24
CA PRO A 365 14.60 -16.86 -7.88
C PRO A 365 15.50 -17.41 -8.97
N GLU A 366 14.94 -18.10 -9.96
CA GLU A 366 15.64 -18.68 -11.10
C GLU A 366 16.01 -17.65 -12.18
N ASP A 367 15.47 -16.42 -12.10
CA ASP A 367 15.74 -15.33 -13.06
C ASP A 367 17.02 -14.55 -12.75
N PHE A 368 17.62 -14.77 -11.60
CA PHE A 368 18.86 -14.11 -11.18
C PHE A 368 19.82 -15.08 -10.49
N GLU A 369 21.11 -14.85 -10.70
CA GLU A 369 22.18 -15.75 -10.26
C GLU A 369 22.37 -15.74 -8.73
N GLY A 370 22.87 -16.87 -8.21
CA GLY A 370 23.35 -17.02 -6.84
C GLY A 370 22.27 -17.50 -5.86
N ASP A 371 22.77 -18.14 -4.78
CA ASP A 371 21.93 -18.67 -3.69
C ASP A 371 21.77 -17.70 -2.52
N ASN A 372 22.38 -16.51 -2.61
CA ASN A 372 22.30 -15.48 -1.58
C ASN A 372 20.83 -15.01 -1.44
N PRO A 373 20.24 -15.03 -0.23
CA PRO A 373 18.88 -14.51 0.01
C PRO A 373 18.67 -13.07 -0.46
N LEU A 374 19.74 -12.28 -0.58
CA LEU A 374 19.70 -10.86 -0.98
C LEU A 374 19.84 -10.63 -2.49
N ALA A 375 20.09 -11.67 -3.30
CA ALA A 375 20.32 -11.53 -4.75
C ALA A 375 19.21 -10.78 -5.49
N GLY A 376 17.95 -10.92 -5.04
CA GLY A 376 16.83 -10.15 -5.59
C GLY A 376 16.92 -8.64 -5.33
N LEU A 377 17.58 -8.18 -4.26
CA LEU A 377 17.85 -6.75 -4.01
C LEU A 377 18.85 -6.21 -5.03
N ASP A 378 19.88 -7.01 -5.37
CA ASP A 378 20.89 -6.62 -6.36
C ASP A 378 20.27 -6.54 -7.76
N PHE A 379 19.39 -7.48 -8.12
CA PHE A 379 18.63 -7.45 -9.37
C PHE A 379 17.80 -6.16 -9.49
N GLN A 380 17.07 -5.78 -8.44
CA GLN A 380 16.31 -4.52 -8.44
C GLN A 380 17.22 -3.31 -8.59
N LYS A 381 18.33 -3.28 -7.84
CA LYS A 381 19.29 -2.16 -7.83
C LYS A 381 19.97 -1.96 -9.17
N ASP A 382 20.28 -3.04 -9.88
CA ASP A 382 20.85 -2.97 -11.24
C ASP A 382 19.89 -2.28 -12.22
N LEU A 383 18.62 -2.66 -12.23
CA LEU A 383 17.60 -2.01 -13.05
C LEU A 383 17.42 -0.52 -12.70
N GLU A 384 17.43 -0.19 -11.42
CA GLU A 384 17.28 1.18 -10.93
C GLU A 384 18.46 2.07 -11.35
N LYS A 385 19.69 1.53 -11.32
CA LYS A 385 20.90 2.21 -11.81
C LYS A 385 20.87 2.40 -13.33
N LYS A 386 20.52 1.36 -14.08
CA LYS A 386 20.37 1.46 -15.54
C LYS A 386 19.35 2.52 -15.92
N ALA A 387 18.22 2.60 -15.20
CA ALA A 387 17.22 3.62 -15.41
C ALA A 387 17.75 5.04 -15.11
N PHE A 388 18.58 5.21 -14.08
CA PHE A 388 19.20 6.49 -13.75
C PHE A 388 20.14 6.97 -14.87
N VAL A 389 20.99 6.11 -15.39
CA VAL A 389 21.90 6.41 -16.52
C VAL A 389 21.08 6.74 -17.78
N LEU A 390 20.08 5.92 -18.13
CA LEU A 390 19.23 6.14 -19.30
C LEU A 390 18.44 7.45 -19.18
N GLY A 391 18.01 7.82 -17.97
CA GLY A 391 17.31 9.07 -17.64
C GLY A 391 18.20 10.32 -17.73
N GLY A 392 19.55 10.16 -17.76
CA GLY A 392 20.51 11.27 -17.90
C GLY A 392 21.17 11.69 -16.60
N GLU A 393 21.21 10.82 -15.60
CA GLU A 393 21.93 10.98 -14.32
C GLU A 393 21.51 12.20 -13.48
N ASN A 394 20.26 12.63 -13.63
CA ASN A 394 19.70 13.82 -12.98
C ASN A 394 18.31 13.59 -12.37
N TYR A 395 17.95 12.33 -12.11
CA TYR A 395 16.64 11.88 -11.63
C TYR A 395 15.46 12.13 -12.59
N PHE A 396 15.72 12.47 -13.85
CA PHE A 396 14.69 12.43 -14.90
C PHE A 396 14.39 10.97 -15.24
N ALA A 397 13.13 10.58 -15.18
CA ALA A 397 12.77 9.21 -15.51
C ALA A 397 12.83 8.96 -17.03
N PRO A 398 13.40 7.81 -17.47
CA PRO A 398 13.28 7.40 -18.86
C PRO A 398 11.82 7.05 -19.15
N ILE A 399 11.29 7.64 -20.25
CA ILE A 399 9.94 7.39 -20.73
C ILE A 399 9.96 6.88 -22.17
N GLN A 400 8.92 6.13 -22.51
CA GLN A 400 8.69 5.66 -23.87
C GLN A 400 7.20 5.60 -24.17
N ARG A 401 6.78 6.00 -25.38
CA ARG A 401 5.42 5.73 -25.86
C ARG A 401 5.27 4.23 -26.11
N PHE A 402 4.08 3.69 -25.85
CA PHE A 402 3.85 2.26 -26.01
C PHE A 402 4.03 1.78 -27.47
N GLY A 403 3.61 2.56 -28.46
CA GLY A 403 3.84 2.23 -29.87
C GLY A 403 5.34 2.09 -30.18
N ASP A 404 6.17 3.02 -29.72
CA ASP A 404 7.64 2.97 -29.90
C ASP A 404 8.27 1.81 -29.12
N PHE A 405 7.74 1.48 -27.93
CA PHE A 405 8.17 0.33 -27.11
C PHE A 405 7.94 -1.01 -27.85
N LEU A 406 6.79 -1.16 -28.52
CA LEU A 406 6.49 -2.33 -29.33
C LEU A 406 7.51 -2.54 -30.45
N GLU A 407 7.89 -1.45 -31.12
CA GLU A 407 8.82 -1.45 -32.25
C GLU A 407 10.30 -1.43 -31.84
N ASN A 408 10.59 -1.42 -30.53
CA ASN A 408 11.95 -1.30 -29.99
C ASN A 408 12.69 -0.04 -30.47
N LYS A 409 11.96 1.08 -30.58
CA LYS A 409 12.47 2.38 -31.05
C LYS A 409 12.45 3.38 -29.90
N LYS A 410 13.47 4.23 -29.83
CA LYS A 410 13.47 5.37 -28.92
C LYS A 410 12.30 6.32 -29.26
N THR A 411 11.57 6.77 -28.25
CA THR A 411 10.61 7.86 -28.42
C THR A 411 11.32 9.17 -28.70
N GLU A 412 10.93 9.85 -29.77
CA GLU A 412 11.49 11.15 -30.16
C GLU A 412 10.61 12.30 -29.66
N LYS A 413 9.29 12.10 -29.58
CA LYS A 413 8.31 13.14 -29.23
C LYS A 413 7.19 12.57 -28.37
N ILE A 414 6.83 13.31 -27.33
CA ILE A 414 5.64 13.05 -26.51
C ILE A 414 4.39 13.30 -27.33
N GLY A 415 3.41 12.39 -27.26
CA GLY A 415 2.12 12.47 -27.93
C GLY A 415 1.07 13.25 -27.12
N GLU A 416 -0.18 12.80 -27.18
CA GLU A 416 -1.30 13.47 -26.50
C GLU A 416 -1.30 13.28 -24.97
N ILE A 417 -0.69 12.20 -24.47
CA ILE A 417 -0.61 11.91 -23.05
C ILE A 417 0.66 12.55 -22.48
N ILE A 418 0.49 13.60 -21.70
CA ILE A 418 1.60 14.28 -21.05
C ILE A 418 1.99 13.54 -19.79
N PRO A 419 3.26 13.08 -19.65
CA PRO A 419 3.72 12.37 -18.46
C PRO A 419 3.65 13.26 -17.21
N THR A 420 3.26 12.67 -16.11
CA THR A 420 3.10 13.39 -14.83
C THR A 420 4.30 13.28 -13.92
N TYR A 421 5.28 12.44 -14.23
CA TYR A 421 6.48 12.25 -13.41
C TYR A 421 7.29 13.54 -13.25
N ARG A 422 7.72 13.78 -12.03
CA ARG A 422 8.62 14.89 -11.67
C ARG A 422 9.84 14.35 -10.89
N PRO A 423 11.02 14.98 -11.01
CA PRO A 423 11.30 16.33 -11.49
C PRO A 423 11.30 16.52 -13.01
N GLY A 424 11.33 15.47 -13.81
CA GLY A 424 11.31 15.57 -15.27
C GLY A 424 11.45 14.20 -15.94
N VAL A 425 11.30 14.17 -17.24
CA VAL A 425 11.35 12.95 -18.04
C VAL A 425 12.33 13.08 -19.20
N LYS A 426 12.87 11.95 -19.67
CA LYS A 426 13.71 11.86 -20.84
C LYS A 426 13.17 10.79 -21.80
N CYS A 427 12.84 11.18 -23.02
CA CYS A 427 12.46 10.22 -24.06
C CYS A 427 13.60 9.25 -24.33
N SER A 428 13.31 7.96 -24.23
CA SER A 428 14.30 6.89 -24.21
C SER A 428 13.75 5.62 -24.87
N ASN A 429 14.55 4.56 -24.87
CA ASN A 429 14.11 3.22 -25.24
C ASN A 429 14.23 2.29 -24.01
N LEU A 430 13.11 1.97 -23.37
CA LEU A 430 13.08 1.14 -22.16
C LEU A 430 13.51 -0.32 -22.40
N ASN A 431 13.49 -0.79 -23.66
CA ASN A 431 14.00 -2.14 -23.97
C ASN A 431 15.51 -2.25 -23.72
N GLU A 432 16.25 -1.14 -23.63
CA GLU A 432 17.70 -1.16 -23.34
C GLU A 432 18.02 -1.52 -21.88
N ILE A 433 17.06 -1.36 -20.97
CA ILE A 433 17.28 -1.58 -19.53
C ILE A 433 16.45 -2.72 -18.94
N LEU A 434 15.32 -3.05 -19.56
CA LEU A 434 14.46 -4.16 -19.10
C LEU A 434 15.03 -5.50 -19.58
N PRO A 435 15.03 -6.54 -18.74
CA PRO A 435 15.34 -7.90 -19.20
C PRO A 435 14.35 -8.32 -20.32
N ASP A 436 14.84 -9.11 -21.28
CA ASP A 436 14.05 -9.53 -22.45
C ASP A 436 12.72 -10.18 -22.07
N PHE A 437 12.72 -11.05 -21.05
CA PHE A 437 11.51 -11.70 -20.58
C PHE A 437 10.51 -10.71 -19.97
N VAL A 438 10.99 -9.63 -19.35
CA VAL A 438 10.13 -8.57 -18.82
C VAL A 438 9.54 -7.77 -19.96
N ALA A 439 10.38 -7.28 -20.88
CA ALA A 439 9.97 -6.46 -22.01
C ALA A 439 8.95 -7.18 -22.92
N SER A 440 9.21 -8.45 -23.28
CA SER A 440 8.30 -9.25 -24.09
C SER A 440 6.95 -9.49 -23.41
N THR A 441 6.98 -9.88 -22.13
CA THR A 441 5.74 -10.13 -21.36
C THR A 441 4.91 -8.85 -21.15
N LEU A 442 5.56 -7.68 -20.98
CA LEU A 442 4.87 -6.39 -20.92
C LEU A 442 4.17 -6.07 -22.24
N LYS A 443 4.83 -6.25 -23.40
CA LYS A 443 4.27 -6.01 -24.72
C LYS A 443 3.00 -6.84 -24.95
N GLU A 444 3.02 -8.10 -24.62
CA GLU A 444 1.87 -9.00 -24.74
C GLU A 444 0.76 -8.67 -23.75
N GLY A 445 1.13 -8.46 -22.47
CA GLY A 445 0.19 -8.16 -21.41
C GLY A 445 -0.58 -6.86 -21.66
N ILE A 446 0.10 -5.79 -22.09
CA ILE A 446 -0.55 -4.50 -22.41
C ILE A 446 -1.50 -4.65 -23.61
N LYS A 447 -1.12 -5.38 -24.66
CA LYS A 447 -2.02 -5.70 -25.78
C LYS A 447 -3.24 -6.50 -25.32
N TYR A 448 -3.05 -7.47 -24.43
CA TYR A 448 -4.17 -8.22 -23.86
C TYR A 448 -5.10 -7.33 -23.04
N PHE A 449 -4.56 -6.37 -22.27
CA PHE A 449 -5.36 -5.45 -21.46
C PHE A 449 -6.26 -4.55 -22.32
N ASP A 450 -5.88 -4.24 -23.57
CA ASP A 450 -6.74 -3.52 -24.51
C ASP A 450 -8.03 -4.28 -24.83
N THR A 451 -8.02 -5.61 -24.77
CA THR A 451 -9.24 -6.41 -24.94
C THR A 451 -10.22 -6.24 -23.77
N LYS A 452 -9.76 -5.75 -22.63
CA LYS A 452 -10.56 -5.52 -21.42
C LYS A 452 -10.93 -4.05 -21.24
N ILE A 453 -10.00 -3.16 -21.56
CA ILE A 453 -10.15 -1.71 -21.49
C ILE A 453 -9.71 -1.15 -22.83
N LYS A 454 -10.66 -0.80 -23.69
CA LYS A 454 -10.38 -0.27 -25.02
C LYS A 454 -9.57 1.02 -24.96
N GLY A 455 -8.45 1.08 -25.67
CA GLY A 455 -7.48 2.17 -25.64
C GLY A 455 -6.36 1.98 -24.60
N PHE A 456 -6.29 0.82 -23.91
CA PHE A 456 -5.20 0.56 -22.99
C PHE A 456 -3.84 0.38 -23.68
N ALA A 457 -3.83 -0.18 -24.89
CA ALA A 457 -2.65 -0.32 -25.73
C ALA A 457 -2.54 0.81 -26.78
N ASP A 458 -3.01 2.01 -26.44
CA ASP A 458 -2.84 3.19 -27.28
C ASP A 458 -1.35 3.48 -27.51
N ASP A 459 -0.99 3.81 -28.74
CA ASP A 459 0.41 4.11 -29.13
C ASP A 459 0.99 5.28 -28.32
N ASP A 460 0.14 6.21 -27.87
CA ASP A 460 0.53 7.37 -27.07
C ASP A 460 0.55 7.10 -25.55
N ALA A 461 0.12 5.92 -25.09
CA ALA A 461 0.25 5.57 -23.68
C ALA A 461 1.72 5.68 -23.22
N ILE A 462 1.97 6.38 -22.11
CA ILE A 462 3.32 6.64 -21.65
C ILE A 462 3.76 5.55 -20.67
N LEU A 463 4.88 4.92 -20.98
CA LEU A 463 5.60 4.02 -20.07
C LEU A 463 6.71 4.80 -19.40
N THR A 464 6.76 4.79 -18.07
CA THR A 464 7.81 5.41 -17.23
C THR A 464 8.59 4.33 -16.50
N GLY A 465 9.89 4.25 -16.70
CA GLY A 465 10.77 3.23 -16.09
C GLY A 465 11.56 3.78 -14.90
N VAL A 466 11.82 2.96 -13.91
CA VAL A 466 11.39 1.57 -13.70
C VAL A 466 10.61 1.44 -12.39
N GLU A 467 9.65 0.51 -12.35
CA GLU A 467 8.97 0.16 -11.09
C GLU A 467 9.50 -1.20 -10.62
N THR A 468 10.33 -1.18 -9.58
CA THR A 468 11.05 -2.36 -9.10
C THR A 468 10.67 -2.75 -7.68
N ARG A 469 10.06 -1.84 -6.92
CA ARG A 469 9.79 -2.00 -5.49
C ARG A 469 8.32 -2.22 -5.18
N SER A 470 7.68 -3.12 -5.93
CA SER A 470 6.28 -3.51 -5.69
C SER A 470 6.11 -4.44 -4.49
N SER A 471 7.16 -5.19 -4.13
CA SER A 471 7.22 -6.09 -2.97
C SER A 471 8.66 -6.40 -2.60
N SER A 472 8.88 -6.85 -1.36
CA SER A 472 10.20 -7.31 -0.91
C SER A 472 10.63 -8.56 -1.69
N PRO A 473 11.87 -8.63 -2.20
CA PRO A 473 12.43 -9.83 -2.80
C PRO A 473 13.00 -10.82 -1.76
N VAL A 474 12.92 -10.46 -0.47
CA VAL A 474 13.45 -11.23 0.66
C VAL A 474 12.30 -11.56 1.61
N ARG A 475 12.36 -12.76 2.21
CA ARG A 475 11.54 -13.12 3.37
C ARG A 475 12.43 -13.41 4.56
N ILE A 476 12.19 -12.72 5.68
CA ILE A 476 12.79 -13.05 6.97
C ILE A 476 11.88 -14.08 7.64
N ILE A 477 12.39 -15.29 7.89
CA ILE A 477 11.57 -16.42 8.35
C ILE A 477 11.15 -16.21 9.80
N ARG A 478 9.87 -16.38 10.08
CA ARG A 478 9.28 -16.31 11.42
C ARG A 478 8.43 -17.54 11.73
N ASN A 479 8.36 -17.88 13.00
CA ASN A 479 7.59 -19.02 13.54
C ASN A 479 6.09 -18.66 13.73
N GLU A 480 5.31 -19.57 14.29
CA GLU A 480 3.88 -19.39 14.57
C GLU A 480 3.58 -18.27 15.57
N LEU A 481 4.52 -17.95 16.47
CA LEU A 481 4.45 -16.82 17.41
C LEU A 481 4.90 -15.50 16.79
N LEU A 482 5.10 -15.46 15.48
CA LEU A 482 5.56 -14.32 14.69
C LEU A 482 6.97 -13.83 15.04
N GLN A 483 7.73 -14.57 15.83
CA GLN A 483 9.14 -14.31 16.10
C GLN A 483 10.02 -14.89 15.00
N SER A 484 11.19 -14.29 14.78
CA SER A 484 12.22 -14.87 13.93
C SER A 484 12.53 -16.31 14.37
N GLU A 485 12.66 -17.24 13.43
CA GLU A 485 13.08 -18.62 13.76
C GLU A 485 14.48 -18.70 14.34
N SER A 486 15.37 -17.76 14.01
CA SER A 486 16.76 -17.75 14.43
C SER A 486 17.03 -16.86 15.65
N VAL A 487 16.16 -15.90 15.94
CA VAL A 487 16.39 -14.93 17.03
C VAL A 487 15.12 -14.69 17.81
N LYS A 488 15.12 -15.06 19.10
CA LYS A 488 14.02 -14.80 20.02
C LYS A 488 13.93 -13.31 20.36
N GLY A 489 12.69 -12.80 20.51
CA GLY A 489 12.44 -11.38 20.76
C GLY A 489 12.51 -10.49 19.51
N LEU A 490 12.86 -11.04 18.33
CA LEU A 490 12.81 -10.33 17.05
C LEU A 490 11.52 -10.70 16.32
N TYR A 491 10.67 -9.71 16.04
CA TYR A 491 9.39 -9.86 15.32
C TYR A 491 9.46 -9.24 13.92
N PRO A 492 9.81 -10.02 12.88
CA PRO A 492 9.77 -9.53 11.50
C PRO A 492 8.34 -9.17 11.11
N CYS A 493 8.08 -7.90 10.77
CA CYS A 493 6.74 -7.34 10.65
C CYS A 493 6.56 -6.53 9.37
N GLY A 494 5.44 -6.74 8.68
CA GLY A 494 4.99 -5.96 7.55
C GLY A 494 5.61 -6.34 6.21
N GLU A 495 5.83 -5.34 5.36
CA GLU A 495 6.21 -5.54 3.95
C GLU A 495 7.69 -5.90 3.78
N GLY A 496 8.58 -5.29 4.57
CA GLY A 496 10.02 -5.56 4.49
C GLY A 496 10.34 -7.04 4.64
N PRO A 497 9.94 -7.68 5.74
CA PRO A 497 10.13 -9.11 5.93
C PRO A 497 9.31 -10.02 5.02
N GLY A 498 8.49 -9.48 4.10
CA GLY A 498 7.79 -10.24 3.07
C GLY A 498 6.42 -10.77 3.46
N TYR A 499 5.76 -10.24 4.51
CA TYR A 499 4.46 -10.69 5.01
C TYR A 499 3.29 -9.79 4.66
N ALA A 500 3.54 -8.62 4.10
CA ALA A 500 2.52 -7.68 3.66
C ALA A 500 2.86 -7.10 2.27
N GLY A 501 1.90 -6.43 1.65
CA GLY A 501 2.08 -5.78 0.35
C GLY A 501 1.14 -4.57 0.22
N GLY A 502 1.11 -3.68 1.21
CA GLY A 502 0.33 -2.45 1.22
C GLY A 502 -0.16 -2.06 2.61
N ILE A 503 -0.79 -0.89 2.73
CA ILE A 503 -1.16 -0.25 4.00
C ILE A 503 -1.97 -1.19 4.90
N MET A 504 -3.08 -1.73 4.40
CA MET A 504 -3.99 -2.58 5.19
C MET A 504 -3.29 -3.84 5.71
N SER A 505 -2.59 -4.57 4.84
CA SER A 505 -1.93 -5.81 5.25
C SER A 505 -0.77 -5.56 6.21
N ALA A 506 -0.02 -4.46 6.03
CA ALA A 506 1.06 -4.08 6.93
C ALA A 506 0.52 -3.67 8.31
N ALA A 507 -0.56 -2.88 8.36
CA ALA A 507 -1.23 -2.50 9.59
C ALA A 507 -1.75 -3.73 10.37
N VAL A 508 -2.43 -4.66 9.68
CA VAL A 508 -2.92 -5.91 10.28
C VAL A 508 -1.77 -6.78 10.81
N ASP A 509 -0.65 -6.84 10.09
CA ASP A 509 0.51 -7.60 10.56
C ASP A 509 1.16 -6.95 11.79
N GLY A 510 1.20 -5.61 11.85
CA GLY A 510 1.60 -4.85 13.04
C GLY A 510 0.73 -5.14 14.26
N ILE A 511 -0.60 -5.16 14.08
CA ILE A 511 -1.55 -5.55 15.13
C ILE A 511 -1.25 -6.96 15.65
N LYS A 512 -1.06 -7.92 14.74
CA LYS A 512 -0.79 -9.32 15.11
C LYS A 512 0.53 -9.48 15.88
N CYS A 513 1.60 -8.83 15.43
CA CYS A 513 2.89 -8.85 16.14
C CYS A 513 2.77 -8.25 17.54
N ALA A 514 2.05 -7.14 17.70
CA ALA A 514 1.83 -6.53 19.00
C ALA A 514 1.01 -7.44 19.94
N ILE A 515 -0.03 -8.10 19.44
CA ILE A 515 -0.82 -9.09 20.20
C ILE A 515 0.09 -10.25 20.64
N ALA A 516 0.91 -10.78 19.73
CA ALA A 516 1.83 -11.87 20.08
C ALA A 516 2.82 -11.48 21.19
N ILE A 517 3.32 -10.24 21.18
CA ILE A 517 4.17 -9.69 22.25
C ILE A 517 3.42 -9.62 23.57
N LEU A 518 2.16 -9.20 23.56
CA LEU A 518 1.35 -9.05 24.78
C LEU A 518 0.96 -10.40 25.39
N GLU A 519 0.74 -11.43 24.60
CA GLU A 519 0.26 -12.75 25.03
C GLU A 519 1.38 -13.71 25.45
N HIS A 520 2.57 -13.59 24.85
CA HIS A 520 3.59 -14.64 24.94
C HIS A 520 4.92 -14.21 25.59
N GLU A 521 5.12 -12.96 25.91
CA GLU A 521 6.28 -12.40 26.60
C GLU A 521 5.88 -11.73 27.93
#